data_f5de354fc6e9a3f172ba266eff2adb2b
#
_entry.id   f5de354fc6e9a3f172ba266eff2adb2b
#
_cell.length_a   1.000
_cell.length_b   1.000
_cell.length_c   1.000
_cell.angle_alpha   90.00
_cell.angle_beta   90.00
_cell.angle_gamma   90.00
#
_symmetry.space_group_name_H-M   'P 1'
#
loop_
_entity.id
_entity.type
_entity.pdbx_description
1 polymer ?
#
loop_
_entity_poly.entity_id
_entity_poly.type
_entity_poly.pdbx_seq_one_letter_code
_entity_poly.pdbx_strand_id
1 'polypeptide(L)'
;GNPSKSLKVIGVTGTKGKSTTVYLISKIFEDALRQAQGDSGGVAAIGSLGFKIREKEWPNTLKMTMPGRFKLQKFFYEAKRAGCKYVVLEVTSEGIKQKRHLGINFDCAVFTNLHKEHLESHGSFENYYRAKQKLFARTTNIHVLNADDKNVELFSKFSSKRTIFYGIENGDLKAANLDLKPDGASFEVYGTRFNINFGGRFNVLNCLAALSVAAMYGIDLPSTRAVLADIKNIPGRMEFLQKEPFGVVVDYAHTPESLEQVYQTLRSLKFKVPSSKLICVLGAAGGGRDKWKRPEFGRIAGEYCDEIILTDEDPYDENPLSILKQIESGFSKSQIPNLKPQIILDR
;
A
#
# COMPACT_ATOMS: atom_id res chain seq x y z
N GLY A 1 16.25 5.53 27.29
CA GLY A 1 17.06 5.44 26.09
C GLY A 1 16.18 5.33 24.83
N ASN A 2 16.78 5.52 23.65
CA ASN A 2 16.07 5.40 22.39
C ASN A 2 16.07 3.92 21.90
N PRO A 3 14.98 3.17 22.03
CA PRO A 3 14.95 1.74 21.70
C PRO A 3 15.17 1.46 20.20
N SER A 4 14.84 2.40 19.30
CA SER A 4 15.01 2.23 17.85
C SER A 4 16.51 2.14 17.44
N LYS A 5 17.45 2.59 18.26
CA LYS A 5 18.88 2.47 17.96
C LYS A 5 19.40 1.03 17.97
N SER A 6 18.71 0.13 18.70
CA SER A 6 19.07 -1.29 18.76
C SER A 6 18.25 -2.18 17.84
N LEU A 7 17.40 -1.58 17.00
CA LEU A 7 16.51 -2.25 16.05
C LEU A 7 16.88 -1.80 14.64
N LYS A 8 16.69 -2.68 13.67
CA LYS A 8 16.74 -2.33 12.25
C LYS A 8 15.34 -1.84 11.84
N VAL A 9 15.15 -0.50 11.82
CA VAL A 9 13.85 0.10 11.49
C VAL A 9 13.76 0.38 10.00
N ILE A 10 12.81 -0.25 9.33
CA ILE A 10 12.51 -0.11 7.91
C ILE A 10 11.28 0.78 7.77
N GLY A 11 11.44 1.98 7.24
CA GLY A 11 10.35 2.93 7.01
C GLY A 11 9.84 2.83 5.57
N VAL A 12 8.54 2.56 5.39
CA VAL A 12 7.90 2.48 4.07
C VAL A 12 7.02 3.70 3.87
N THR A 13 7.31 4.50 2.84
CA THR A 13 6.50 5.67 2.47
C THR A 13 6.14 5.66 0.99
N GLY A 14 5.15 6.45 0.64
CA GLY A 14 4.59 6.63 -0.68
C GLY A 14 3.13 7.04 -0.60
N THR A 15 2.47 7.18 -1.72
CA THR A 15 1.02 7.44 -1.75
C THR A 15 0.26 6.14 -1.49
N LYS A 16 0.52 5.10 -2.28
CA LYS A 16 -0.13 3.77 -2.22
C LYS A 16 0.89 2.66 -2.00
N GLY A 17 0.41 1.45 -1.69
CA GLY A 17 1.25 0.26 -1.54
C GLY A 17 1.98 0.13 -0.20
N LYS A 18 2.01 1.15 0.65
CA LYS A 18 2.72 1.14 1.94
C LYS A 18 2.37 -0.05 2.83
N SER A 19 1.08 -0.23 3.12
CA SER A 19 0.59 -1.30 4.02
C SER A 19 0.89 -2.69 3.48
N THR A 20 0.66 -2.89 2.17
CA THR A 20 0.99 -4.13 1.47
C THR A 20 2.50 -4.42 1.56
N THR A 21 3.33 -3.42 1.26
CA THR A 21 4.80 -3.57 1.32
C THR A 21 5.28 -3.86 2.75
N VAL A 22 4.73 -3.18 3.77
CA VAL A 22 5.02 -3.46 5.18
C VAL A 22 4.67 -4.92 5.54
N TYR A 23 3.50 -5.38 5.11
CA TYR A 23 3.05 -6.74 5.34
C TYR A 23 3.98 -7.77 4.67
N LEU A 24 4.31 -7.57 3.38
CA LEU A 24 5.19 -8.46 2.63
C LEU A 24 6.60 -8.52 3.22
N ILE A 25 7.20 -7.38 3.56
CA ILE A 25 8.51 -7.34 4.22
C ILE A 25 8.45 -8.12 5.53
N SER A 26 7.44 -7.91 6.37
CA SER A 26 7.35 -8.60 7.66
C SER A 26 7.27 -10.12 7.49
N LYS A 27 6.47 -10.62 6.53
CA LYS A 27 6.35 -12.06 6.26
C LYS A 27 7.65 -12.67 5.74
N ILE A 28 8.33 -12.00 4.81
CA ILE A 28 9.63 -12.45 4.28
C ILE A 28 10.68 -12.53 5.40
N PHE A 29 10.78 -11.49 6.23
CA PHE A 29 11.77 -11.45 7.30
C PHE A 29 11.48 -12.44 8.43
N GLU A 30 10.22 -12.70 8.75
CA GLU A 30 9.80 -13.73 9.71
C GLU A 30 10.25 -15.11 9.26
N ASP A 31 10.01 -15.44 8.01
CA ASP A 31 10.37 -16.73 7.45
C ASP A 31 11.89 -16.92 7.38
N ALA A 32 12.60 -15.90 6.90
CA ALA A 32 14.07 -15.92 6.85
C ALA A 32 14.70 -16.11 8.24
N LEU A 33 14.15 -15.47 9.28
CA LEU A 33 14.62 -15.66 10.66
C LEU A 33 14.29 -17.06 11.19
N ARG A 34 13.11 -17.60 10.87
CA ARG A 34 12.72 -18.95 11.24
C ARG A 34 13.67 -19.98 10.64
N GLN A 35 14.01 -19.83 9.35
CA GLN A 35 14.94 -20.73 8.66
C GLN A 35 16.37 -20.64 9.26
N ALA A 36 16.82 -19.44 9.61
CA ALA A 36 18.19 -19.21 10.09
C ALA A 36 18.41 -19.61 11.56
N GLN A 37 17.42 -19.47 12.43
CA GLN A 37 17.60 -19.55 13.89
C GLN A 37 16.63 -20.53 14.57
N GLY A 38 15.70 -21.17 13.83
CA GLY A 38 14.64 -21.97 14.44
C GLY A 38 13.66 -21.16 15.30
N ASP A 39 13.81 -19.85 15.33
CA ASP A 39 12.99 -18.92 16.13
C ASP A 39 11.97 -18.18 15.24
N SER A 40 10.73 -18.22 15.64
CA SER A 40 9.58 -17.70 14.90
C SER A 40 9.47 -16.17 14.91
N GLY A 41 10.54 -15.38 15.24
CA GLY A 41 10.04 -14.08 15.27
C GLY A 41 10.75 -12.85 15.64
N GLY A 42 11.90 -12.58 15.18
CA GLY A 42 12.56 -11.28 15.38
C GLY A 42 11.96 -10.07 14.64
N VAL A 43 10.67 -10.06 14.25
CA VAL A 43 10.03 -8.98 13.48
C VAL A 43 8.85 -8.36 14.23
N ALA A 44 8.77 -7.02 14.15
CA ALA A 44 7.59 -6.27 14.53
C ALA A 44 7.15 -5.38 13.36
N ALA A 45 5.85 -5.08 13.26
CA ALA A 45 5.30 -4.24 12.20
C ALA A 45 4.22 -3.30 12.72
N ILE A 46 4.14 -2.11 12.11
CA ILE A 46 3.08 -1.12 12.35
C ILE A 46 2.61 -0.57 11.02
N GLY A 47 1.31 -0.63 10.79
CA GLY A 47 0.68 -0.04 9.61
C GLY A 47 -0.83 0.07 9.73
N SER A 48 -1.47 0.37 8.62
CA SER A 48 -2.94 0.42 8.55
C SER A 48 -3.58 -0.94 8.78
N LEU A 49 -2.88 -2.04 8.46
CA LEU A 49 -3.37 -3.40 8.68
C LEU A 49 -3.31 -3.83 10.15
N GLY A 50 -2.64 -3.08 11.00
CA GLY A 50 -2.52 -3.40 12.42
C GLY A 50 -1.12 -3.26 12.98
N PHE A 51 -0.95 -3.86 14.13
CA PHE A 51 0.30 -3.94 14.88
C PHE A 51 0.69 -5.40 15.03
N LYS A 52 1.98 -5.66 14.98
CA LYS A 52 2.54 -6.99 15.18
C LYS A 52 3.83 -6.91 16.00
N ILE A 53 3.98 -7.82 16.96
CA ILE A 53 5.25 -8.11 17.63
C ILE A 53 5.37 -9.64 17.71
N ARG A 54 6.27 -10.21 16.94
CA ARG A 54 6.42 -11.66 16.74
C ARG A 54 5.08 -12.26 16.26
N GLU A 55 4.55 -13.29 16.92
CA GLU A 55 3.27 -13.93 16.58
C GLU A 55 2.04 -13.14 17.05
N LYS A 56 2.23 -12.17 17.95
CA LYS A 56 1.11 -11.39 18.48
C LYS A 56 0.73 -10.29 17.49
N GLU A 57 -0.50 -10.37 16.98
CA GLU A 57 -1.09 -9.38 16.09
C GLU A 57 -2.34 -8.77 16.72
N TRP A 58 -2.57 -7.47 16.48
CA TRP A 58 -3.81 -6.77 16.90
C TRP A 58 -4.16 -5.63 15.94
N PRO A 59 -5.46 -5.32 15.79
CA PRO A 59 -5.91 -4.31 14.84
C PRO A 59 -5.44 -2.90 15.21
N ASN A 60 -5.30 -2.04 14.22
CA ASN A 60 -5.04 -0.63 14.44
C ASN A 60 -6.36 0.13 14.65
N THR A 61 -6.75 0.31 15.90
CA THR A 61 -7.98 1.03 16.30
C THR A 61 -7.79 2.54 16.46
N LEU A 62 -6.61 3.08 16.11
CA LEU A 62 -6.24 4.46 16.44
C LEU A 62 -6.76 5.52 15.45
N LYS A 63 -7.57 5.18 14.46
CA LYS A 63 -7.98 6.10 13.37
C LYS A 63 -6.80 6.83 12.68
N MET A 64 -5.58 6.33 12.85
CA MET A 64 -4.34 6.86 12.25
C MET A 64 -3.33 5.74 12.03
N THR A 65 -2.74 5.69 10.85
CA THR A 65 -1.77 4.65 10.46
C THR A 65 -0.48 4.70 11.29
N MET A 66 0.07 5.90 11.45
CA MET A 66 1.30 6.10 12.22
C MET A 66 0.96 6.70 13.59
N PRO A 67 1.13 5.96 14.70
CA PRO A 67 0.81 6.45 16.04
C PRO A 67 1.64 7.65 16.49
N GLY A 68 1.21 8.30 17.56
CA GLY A 68 1.97 9.38 18.20
C GLY A 68 3.31 8.91 18.76
N ARG A 69 4.27 9.83 18.93
CA ARG A 69 5.66 9.54 19.32
C ARG A 69 5.80 8.63 20.55
N PHE A 70 5.05 8.89 21.61
CA PHE A 70 5.14 8.07 22.82
C PHE A 70 4.69 6.63 22.60
N LYS A 71 3.59 6.43 21.83
CA LYS A 71 3.11 5.09 21.48
C LYS A 71 4.11 4.35 20.60
N LEU A 72 4.76 5.04 19.64
CA LEU A 72 5.82 4.47 18.82
C LEU A 72 7.03 4.06 19.68
N GLN A 73 7.50 4.93 20.59
CA GLN A 73 8.62 4.59 21.45
C GLN A 73 8.30 3.42 22.39
N LYS A 74 7.08 3.37 22.93
CA LYS A 74 6.60 2.22 23.71
C LYS A 74 6.59 0.94 22.87
N PHE A 75 6.08 0.99 21.64
CA PHE A 75 6.08 -0.14 20.73
C PHE A 75 7.51 -0.63 20.41
N PHE A 76 8.44 0.27 20.10
CA PHE A 76 9.86 -0.10 19.88
C PHE A 76 10.48 -0.73 21.13
N TYR A 77 10.14 -0.24 22.30
CA TYR A 77 10.62 -0.83 23.56
C TYR A 77 10.07 -2.24 23.76
N GLU A 78 8.77 -2.45 23.51
CA GLU A 78 8.13 -3.77 23.59
C GLU A 78 8.69 -4.74 22.56
N ALA A 79 8.87 -4.30 21.30
CA ALA A 79 9.48 -5.08 20.24
C ALA A 79 10.93 -5.50 20.62
N LYS A 80 11.72 -4.57 21.14
CA LYS A 80 13.07 -4.87 21.64
C LYS A 80 13.04 -5.91 22.78
N ARG A 81 12.15 -5.74 23.76
CA ARG A 81 12.01 -6.70 24.88
C ARG A 81 11.58 -8.09 24.42
N ALA A 82 10.75 -8.15 23.35
CA ALA A 82 10.35 -9.40 22.73
C ALA A 82 11.44 -10.05 21.87
N GLY A 83 12.64 -9.46 21.80
CA GLY A 83 13.76 -9.99 21.02
C GLY A 83 13.67 -9.69 19.52
N CYS A 84 12.80 -8.77 19.08
CA CYS A 84 12.75 -8.38 17.68
C CYS A 84 14.06 -7.73 17.24
N LYS A 85 14.53 -8.10 16.04
CA LYS A 85 15.68 -7.53 15.35
C LYS A 85 15.24 -6.44 14.35
N TYR A 86 14.09 -6.63 13.73
CA TYR A 86 13.53 -5.77 12.70
C TYR A 86 12.21 -5.16 13.13
N VAL A 87 11.99 -3.90 12.71
CA VAL A 87 10.68 -3.23 12.81
C VAL A 87 10.35 -2.62 11.47
N VAL A 88 9.21 -2.99 10.89
CA VAL A 88 8.71 -2.44 9.64
C VAL A 88 7.60 -1.45 9.96
N LEU A 89 7.78 -0.19 9.56
CA LEU A 89 6.89 0.92 9.91
C LEU A 89 6.32 1.59 8.67
N GLU A 90 4.99 1.68 8.60
CA GLU A 90 4.33 2.53 7.60
C GLU A 90 4.49 4.01 7.98
N VAL A 91 5.21 4.77 7.16
CA VAL A 91 5.51 6.19 7.40
C VAL A 91 4.63 7.06 6.52
N THR A 92 3.63 7.70 7.13
CA THR A 92 2.67 8.58 6.44
C THR A 92 3.17 10.02 6.39
N SER A 93 2.76 10.78 5.36
CA SER A 93 3.07 12.21 5.27
C SER A 93 2.51 13.01 6.45
N GLU A 94 1.30 12.67 6.91
CA GLU A 94 0.70 13.26 8.10
C GLU A 94 1.49 12.95 9.38
N GLY A 95 1.98 11.71 9.52
CA GLY A 95 2.85 11.33 10.63
C GLY A 95 4.14 12.14 10.64
N ILE A 96 4.69 12.41 9.47
CA ILE A 96 5.89 13.27 9.32
C ILE A 96 5.56 14.73 9.61
N LYS A 97 4.45 15.27 9.06
CA LYS A 97 3.98 16.64 9.32
C LYS A 97 3.83 16.88 10.82
N GLN A 98 3.25 15.94 11.54
CA GLN A 98 3.07 15.97 12.99
C GLN A 98 4.34 15.53 13.77
N LYS A 99 5.48 15.44 13.11
CA LYS A 99 6.79 15.13 13.73
C LYS A 99 6.83 13.78 14.48
N ARG A 100 5.94 12.82 14.13
CA ARG A 100 5.86 11.51 14.82
C ARG A 100 7.08 10.64 14.54
N HIS A 101 7.79 10.86 13.43
CA HIS A 101 9.02 10.18 13.02
C HIS A 101 10.26 10.63 13.83
N LEU A 102 10.17 11.73 14.59
CA LEU A 102 11.31 12.21 15.37
C LEU A 102 11.70 11.22 16.49
N GLY A 103 12.99 11.03 16.67
CA GLY A 103 13.53 10.07 17.64
C GLY A 103 13.53 8.62 17.15
N ILE A 104 13.17 8.35 15.89
CA ILE A 104 13.31 7.03 15.27
C ILE A 104 14.62 7.02 14.46
N ASN A 105 15.44 5.98 14.68
CA ASN A 105 16.63 5.71 13.90
C ASN A 105 16.28 4.75 12.77
N PHE A 106 15.98 5.28 11.57
CA PHE A 106 15.67 4.47 10.40
C PHE A 106 16.97 3.89 9.80
N ASP A 107 16.96 2.58 9.56
CA ASP A 107 18.04 1.85 8.90
C ASP A 107 17.79 1.74 7.39
N CYS A 108 16.52 1.64 6.98
CA CYS A 108 16.11 1.57 5.59
C CYS A 108 14.91 2.49 5.33
N ALA A 109 14.90 3.17 4.18
CA ALA A 109 13.78 3.93 3.66
C ALA A 109 13.32 3.35 2.32
N VAL A 110 12.02 3.08 2.21
CA VAL A 110 11.39 2.52 1.01
C VAL A 110 10.42 3.53 0.41
N PHE A 111 10.56 3.81 -0.88
CA PHE A 111 9.67 4.63 -1.68
C PHE A 111 8.84 3.76 -2.61
N THR A 112 7.50 3.78 -2.46
CA THR A 112 6.60 3.00 -3.31
C THR A 112 6.13 3.77 -4.54
N ASN A 113 5.55 4.94 -4.37
CA ASN A 113 5.07 5.82 -5.45
C ASN A 113 4.66 7.19 -4.93
N LEU A 114 4.41 8.15 -5.85
CA LEU A 114 3.95 9.48 -5.51
C LEU A 114 2.88 9.99 -6.49
N HIS A 115 1.66 10.14 -5.99
CA HIS A 115 0.51 10.71 -6.70
C HIS A 115 -0.06 11.89 -5.91
N LYS A 116 -0.91 12.70 -6.53
CA LYS A 116 -1.60 13.80 -5.85
C LYS A 116 -2.57 13.25 -4.80
N GLU A 117 -2.33 13.57 -3.55
CA GLU A 117 -3.19 13.20 -2.42
C GLU A 117 -2.92 14.12 -1.23
N HIS A 118 -3.88 14.25 -0.31
CA HIS A 118 -3.76 15.08 0.89
C HIS A 118 -3.43 16.57 0.61
N LEU A 119 -3.89 17.11 -0.53
CA LEU A 119 -3.59 18.48 -0.91
C LEU A 119 -4.22 19.48 0.06
N GLU A 120 -5.44 19.23 0.53
CA GLU A 120 -6.11 20.07 1.53
C GLU A 120 -5.33 20.13 2.84
N SER A 121 -4.77 18.99 3.28
CA SER A 121 -4.01 18.94 4.52
C SER A 121 -2.62 19.57 4.39
N HIS A 122 -1.91 19.34 3.27
CA HIS A 122 -0.56 19.85 3.07
C HIS A 122 -0.48 21.22 2.42
N GLY A 123 -1.60 21.74 1.88
CA GLY A 123 -1.69 23.00 1.16
C GLY A 123 -1.12 22.96 -0.26
N SER A 124 -0.19 22.05 -0.58
CA SER A 124 0.35 21.85 -1.92
C SER A 124 0.93 20.46 -2.12
N PHE A 125 1.05 20.04 -3.39
CA PHE A 125 1.74 18.79 -3.75
C PHE A 125 3.22 18.84 -3.34
N GLU A 126 3.84 20.01 -3.41
CA GLU A 126 5.22 20.19 -3.00
C GLU A 126 5.42 19.92 -1.50
N ASN A 127 4.59 20.49 -0.65
CA ASN A 127 4.64 20.24 0.79
C ASN A 127 4.39 18.75 1.12
N TYR A 128 3.51 18.11 0.37
CA TYR A 128 3.21 16.69 0.52
C TYR A 128 4.43 15.81 0.23
N TYR A 129 5.11 15.99 -0.93
CA TYR A 129 6.30 15.16 -1.19
C TYR A 129 7.49 15.58 -0.32
N ARG A 130 7.67 16.87 -0.01
CA ARG A 130 8.70 17.32 0.94
C ARG A 130 8.54 16.68 2.33
N ALA A 131 7.30 16.46 2.78
CA ALA A 131 7.08 15.72 4.01
C ALA A 131 7.66 14.29 3.90
N LYS A 132 7.36 13.54 2.82
CA LYS A 132 7.90 12.18 2.63
C LYS A 132 9.43 12.15 2.48
N GLN A 133 10.02 13.13 1.82
CA GLN A 133 11.47 13.26 1.67
C GLN A 133 12.22 13.28 3.00
N LYS A 134 11.60 13.76 4.08
CA LYS A 134 12.23 13.78 5.42
C LYS A 134 12.59 12.38 5.94
N LEU A 135 11.93 11.33 5.46
CA LEU A 135 12.34 9.95 5.76
C LEU A 135 13.70 9.66 5.13
N PHE A 136 13.89 9.97 3.85
CA PHE A 136 15.13 9.71 3.11
C PHE A 136 16.28 10.59 3.60
N ALA A 137 16.03 11.87 3.86
CA ALA A 137 17.01 12.78 4.42
C ALA A 137 17.57 12.32 5.80
N ARG A 138 16.84 11.48 6.52
CA ARG A 138 17.22 10.95 7.84
C ARG A 138 17.75 9.51 7.81
N THR A 139 17.60 8.82 6.70
CA THR A 139 18.01 7.43 6.53
C THR A 139 19.27 7.40 5.70
N THR A 140 20.40 7.08 6.31
CA THR A 140 21.70 7.16 5.64
C THR A 140 22.27 5.80 5.26
N ASN A 141 21.61 4.68 5.64
CA ASN A 141 22.14 3.35 5.38
C ASN A 141 21.59 2.75 4.08
N ILE A 142 20.27 2.56 3.95
CA ILE A 142 19.67 1.88 2.79
C ILE A 142 18.50 2.70 2.23
N HIS A 143 18.51 2.94 0.92
CA HIS A 143 17.35 3.43 0.18
C HIS A 143 16.88 2.38 -0.82
N VAL A 144 15.55 2.16 -0.87
CA VAL A 144 14.87 1.27 -1.83
C VAL A 144 13.86 2.12 -2.59
N LEU A 145 14.05 2.28 -3.89
CA LEU A 145 13.35 3.28 -4.69
C LEU A 145 12.65 2.64 -5.90
N ASN A 146 11.38 2.98 -6.10
CA ASN A 146 10.63 2.57 -7.28
C ASN A 146 11.09 3.37 -8.51
N ALA A 147 11.80 2.72 -9.43
CA ALA A 147 12.31 3.33 -10.65
C ALA A 147 11.24 3.62 -11.70
N ASP A 148 10.08 2.96 -11.61
CA ASP A 148 8.97 3.18 -12.54
C ASP A 148 8.10 4.40 -12.15
N ASP A 149 8.30 4.96 -10.95
CA ASP A 149 7.59 6.18 -10.56
C ASP A 149 8.28 7.42 -11.14
N LYS A 150 7.53 8.22 -11.88
CA LYS A 150 8.03 9.45 -12.54
C LYS A 150 8.64 10.48 -11.58
N ASN A 151 8.37 10.36 -10.28
CA ASN A 151 8.88 11.27 -9.26
C ASN A 151 10.06 10.66 -8.46
N VAL A 152 10.63 9.53 -8.91
CA VAL A 152 11.72 8.85 -8.21
C VAL A 152 12.92 9.77 -7.95
N GLU A 153 13.22 10.69 -8.85
CA GLU A 153 14.31 11.65 -8.73
C GLU A 153 14.18 12.57 -7.51
N LEU A 154 12.95 12.84 -7.07
CA LEU A 154 12.71 13.62 -5.85
C LEU A 154 13.26 12.91 -4.60
N PHE A 155 13.45 11.60 -4.65
CA PHE A 155 13.89 10.76 -3.53
C PHE A 155 15.32 10.26 -3.72
N SER A 156 15.76 9.99 -4.95
CA SER A 156 17.11 9.50 -5.26
C SER A 156 18.20 10.54 -5.02
N LYS A 157 17.87 11.83 -4.94
CA LYS A 157 18.82 12.91 -4.61
C LYS A 157 19.38 12.85 -3.18
N PHE A 158 18.77 12.06 -2.29
CA PHE A 158 19.29 11.86 -0.93
C PHE A 158 20.31 10.72 -0.93
N SER A 159 21.50 10.99 -0.38
CA SER A 159 22.57 10.00 -0.32
C SER A 159 22.30 8.95 0.76
N SER A 160 22.67 7.72 0.48
CA SER A 160 22.73 6.61 1.43
C SER A 160 23.97 5.75 1.15
N LYS A 161 24.34 4.88 2.08
CA LYS A 161 25.46 3.95 1.87
C LYS A 161 25.17 2.95 0.76
N ARG A 162 23.90 2.54 0.62
CA ARG A 162 23.46 1.60 -0.41
C ARG A 162 22.07 2.02 -0.92
N THR A 163 21.93 2.11 -2.21
CA THR A 163 20.66 2.37 -2.88
C THR A 163 20.38 1.23 -3.85
N ILE A 164 19.13 0.79 -3.92
CA ILE A 164 18.65 -0.15 -4.93
C ILE A 164 17.38 0.42 -5.56
N PHE A 165 17.32 0.36 -6.88
CA PHE A 165 16.15 0.71 -7.65
C PHE A 165 15.40 -0.56 -8.06
N TYR A 166 14.08 -0.56 -7.89
CA TYR A 166 13.24 -1.66 -8.32
C TYR A 166 12.14 -1.19 -9.26
N GLY A 167 11.66 -2.09 -10.11
CA GLY A 167 10.54 -1.80 -10.99
C GLY A 167 10.20 -2.96 -11.91
N ILE A 168 9.23 -2.76 -12.77
CA ILE A 168 8.86 -3.69 -13.83
C ILE A 168 9.58 -3.29 -15.12
N GLU A 169 9.58 -1.99 -15.44
CA GLU A 169 10.24 -1.46 -16.64
C GLU A 169 11.70 -1.09 -16.37
N ASN A 170 11.96 -0.47 -15.21
CA ASN A 170 13.24 0.12 -14.86
C ASN A 170 13.75 -0.40 -13.51
N GLY A 171 15.05 -0.22 -13.26
CA GLY A 171 15.68 -0.52 -11.96
C GLY A 171 16.70 -1.64 -11.99
N ASP A 172 17.37 -1.81 -10.87
CA ASP A 172 18.37 -2.86 -10.64
C ASP A 172 17.71 -4.22 -10.44
N LEU A 173 16.61 -4.25 -9.65
CA LEU A 173 15.79 -5.42 -9.41
C LEU A 173 14.50 -5.30 -10.22
N LYS A 174 14.44 -6.01 -11.35
CA LYS A 174 13.34 -5.95 -12.31
C LYS A 174 12.53 -7.23 -12.35
N ALA A 175 11.22 -7.09 -12.55
CA ALA A 175 10.38 -8.20 -12.94
C ALA A 175 10.49 -8.45 -14.45
N ALA A 176 10.66 -9.71 -14.83
CA ALA A 176 10.56 -10.19 -16.20
C ALA A 176 9.46 -11.25 -16.30
N ASN A 177 9.09 -11.62 -17.54
CA ASN A 177 8.13 -12.70 -17.82
C ASN A 177 6.83 -12.57 -16.99
N LEU A 178 6.27 -11.36 -17.00
CA LEU A 178 5.11 -10.98 -16.20
C LEU A 178 3.83 -11.58 -16.79
N ASP A 179 3.11 -12.38 -15.98
CA ASP A 179 1.76 -12.86 -16.26
C ASP A 179 0.81 -12.34 -15.17
N LEU A 180 -0.10 -11.46 -15.56
CA LEU A 180 -1.05 -10.81 -14.67
C LEU A 180 -2.43 -11.46 -14.78
N LYS A 181 -2.97 -11.84 -13.61
CA LYS A 181 -4.34 -12.29 -13.43
C LYS A 181 -5.03 -11.42 -12.39
N PRO A 182 -6.33 -11.28 -12.40
CA PRO A 182 -7.05 -10.49 -11.39
C PRO A 182 -6.85 -10.99 -9.96
N ASP A 183 -6.75 -12.30 -9.80
CA ASP A 183 -6.59 -12.97 -8.51
C ASP A 183 -5.16 -13.45 -8.22
N GLY A 184 -4.19 -13.05 -9.06
CA GLY A 184 -2.80 -13.44 -8.87
C GLY A 184 -1.88 -12.86 -9.93
N ALA A 185 -0.58 -13.12 -9.78
CA ALA A 185 0.40 -12.82 -10.80
C ALA A 185 1.58 -13.79 -10.72
N SER A 186 2.29 -13.94 -11.83
CA SER A 186 3.61 -14.57 -11.82
C SER A 186 4.62 -13.70 -12.55
N PHE A 187 5.84 -13.70 -12.05
CA PHE A 187 6.94 -12.90 -12.59
C PHE A 187 8.29 -13.51 -12.21
N GLU A 188 9.34 -13.09 -12.87
CA GLU A 188 10.70 -13.54 -12.61
C GLU A 188 11.59 -12.39 -12.13
N VAL A 189 12.47 -12.67 -11.17
CA VAL A 189 13.51 -11.75 -10.71
C VAL A 189 14.83 -12.53 -10.69
N TYR A 190 15.82 -12.08 -11.44
CA TYR A 190 17.10 -12.77 -11.60
C TYR A 190 16.98 -14.29 -11.89
N GLY A 191 16.04 -14.64 -12.78
CA GLY A 191 15.77 -16.04 -13.15
C GLY A 191 14.95 -16.83 -12.13
N THR A 192 14.61 -16.26 -11.00
CA THR A 192 13.76 -16.91 -10.00
C THR A 192 12.29 -16.59 -10.29
N ARG A 193 11.45 -17.61 -10.51
CA ARG A 193 10.00 -17.47 -10.73
C ARG A 193 9.26 -17.29 -9.41
N PHE A 194 8.47 -16.24 -9.33
CA PHE A 194 7.56 -15.95 -8.20
C PHE A 194 6.11 -16.10 -8.65
N ASN A 195 5.27 -16.63 -7.76
CA ASN A 195 3.81 -16.67 -7.92
C ASN A 195 3.19 -15.99 -6.69
N ILE A 196 2.18 -15.16 -6.90
CA ILE A 196 1.42 -14.49 -5.85
C ILE A 196 -0.07 -14.69 -6.10
N ASN A 197 -0.86 -14.78 -5.01
CA ASN A 197 -2.31 -15.05 -5.05
C ASN A 197 -3.16 -13.77 -4.90
N PHE A 198 -2.59 -12.61 -5.21
CA PHE A 198 -3.27 -11.32 -5.21
C PHE A 198 -2.86 -10.55 -6.47
N GLY A 199 -3.85 -10.15 -7.26
CA GLY A 199 -3.65 -9.62 -8.60
C GLY A 199 -3.25 -8.16 -8.65
N GLY A 200 -2.97 -7.69 -9.87
CA GLY A 200 -2.66 -6.31 -10.18
C GLY A 200 -1.17 -6.00 -10.30
N ARG A 201 -0.81 -5.24 -11.35
CA ARG A 201 0.55 -4.77 -11.60
C ARG A 201 1.18 -4.05 -10.40
N PHE A 202 0.36 -3.28 -9.66
CA PHE A 202 0.81 -2.56 -8.46
C PHE A 202 1.22 -3.52 -7.33
N ASN A 203 0.64 -4.71 -7.24
CA ASN A 203 1.04 -5.70 -6.25
C ASN A 203 2.36 -6.38 -6.62
N VAL A 204 2.66 -6.54 -7.91
CA VAL A 204 4.01 -6.95 -8.34
C VAL A 204 5.03 -5.91 -7.90
N LEU A 205 4.77 -4.61 -8.08
CA LEU A 205 5.65 -3.54 -7.59
C LEU A 205 5.81 -3.58 -6.06
N ASN A 206 4.76 -3.87 -5.29
CA ASN A 206 4.85 -4.04 -3.84
C ASN A 206 5.73 -5.24 -3.46
N CYS A 207 5.63 -6.36 -4.21
CA CYS A 207 6.51 -7.52 -4.03
C CYS A 207 7.96 -7.17 -4.35
N LEU A 208 8.22 -6.48 -5.47
CA LEU A 208 9.58 -6.05 -5.85
C LEU A 208 10.19 -5.14 -4.78
N ALA A 209 9.42 -4.22 -4.19
CA ALA A 209 9.86 -3.40 -3.07
C ALA A 209 10.29 -4.28 -1.88
N ALA A 210 9.47 -5.27 -1.52
CA ALA A 210 9.76 -6.17 -0.40
C ALA A 210 10.98 -7.08 -0.69
N LEU A 211 11.09 -7.61 -1.91
CA LEU A 211 12.23 -8.40 -2.36
C LEU A 211 13.52 -7.57 -2.39
N SER A 212 13.44 -6.31 -2.80
CA SER A 212 14.59 -5.39 -2.77
C SER A 212 15.07 -5.12 -1.35
N VAL A 213 14.15 -4.93 -0.40
CA VAL A 213 14.50 -4.83 1.02
C VAL A 213 15.15 -6.12 1.48
N ALA A 214 14.58 -7.29 1.16
CA ALA A 214 15.15 -8.59 1.51
C ALA A 214 16.59 -8.76 1.00
N ALA A 215 16.83 -8.47 -0.28
CA ALA A 215 18.16 -8.52 -0.90
C ALA A 215 19.16 -7.59 -0.19
N MET A 216 18.75 -6.37 0.17
CA MET A 216 19.61 -5.41 0.85
C MET A 216 19.98 -5.85 2.27
N TYR A 217 19.23 -6.74 2.87
CA TYR A 217 19.57 -7.38 4.16
C TYR A 217 20.19 -8.77 4.03
N GLY A 218 20.51 -9.20 2.80
CA GLY A 218 21.20 -10.46 2.53
C GLY A 218 20.29 -11.69 2.63
N ILE A 219 18.97 -11.51 2.52
CA ILE A 219 18.03 -12.63 2.41
C ILE A 219 18.05 -13.12 0.97
N ASP A 220 18.26 -14.41 0.79
CA ASP A 220 18.28 -15.07 -0.49
C ASP A 220 16.90 -15.01 -1.17
N LEU A 221 16.85 -14.50 -2.40
CA LEU A 221 15.58 -14.30 -3.09
C LEU A 221 14.85 -15.62 -3.39
N PRO A 222 15.51 -16.68 -3.90
CA PRO A 222 14.89 -17.99 -4.07
C PRO A 222 14.17 -18.51 -2.82
N SER A 223 14.72 -18.29 -1.62
CA SER A 223 14.10 -18.73 -0.37
C SER A 223 12.77 -18.02 -0.06
N THR A 224 12.55 -16.82 -0.60
CA THR A 224 11.32 -16.04 -0.38
C THR A 224 10.12 -16.48 -1.23
N ARG A 225 10.32 -17.39 -2.20
CA ARG A 225 9.28 -17.85 -3.13
C ARG A 225 8.08 -18.49 -2.41
N ALA A 226 8.38 -19.40 -1.50
CA ALA A 226 7.35 -20.12 -0.76
C ALA A 226 6.49 -19.16 0.07
N VAL A 227 7.13 -18.21 0.76
CA VAL A 227 6.45 -17.20 1.57
C VAL A 227 5.47 -16.36 0.74
N LEU A 228 5.91 -15.88 -0.42
CA LEU A 228 5.04 -15.07 -1.29
C LEU A 228 3.89 -15.89 -1.87
N ALA A 229 4.13 -17.16 -2.23
CA ALA A 229 3.11 -18.07 -2.73
C ALA A 229 2.10 -18.49 -1.65
N ASP A 230 2.51 -18.56 -0.39
CA ASP A 230 1.64 -18.92 0.74
C ASP A 230 0.69 -17.80 1.19
N ILE A 231 0.98 -16.55 0.82
CA ILE A 231 0.09 -15.42 1.10
C ILE A 231 -1.14 -15.53 0.20
N LYS A 232 -2.28 -15.94 0.79
CA LYS A 232 -3.53 -16.13 0.06
C LYS A 232 -4.22 -14.81 -0.28
N ASN A 233 -4.24 -13.89 0.67
CA ASN A 233 -4.80 -12.54 0.51
C ASN A 233 -4.12 -11.55 1.46
N ILE A 234 -4.34 -10.28 1.22
CA ILE A 234 -3.95 -9.19 2.11
C ILE A 234 -5.24 -8.43 2.44
N PRO A 235 -5.66 -8.34 3.72
CA PRO A 235 -6.95 -7.75 4.09
C PRO A 235 -7.19 -6.38 3.45
N GLY A 236 -8.32 -6.22 2.75
CA GLY A 236 -8.69 -5.00 2.05
C GLY A 236 -7.73 -4.56 0.93
N ARG A 237 -6.99 -5.48 0.29
CA ARG A 237 -6.07 -5.21 -0.82
C ARG A 237 -6.26 -6.21 -1.95
N MET A 238 -7.15 -5.91 -2.91
CA MET A 238 -7.60 -6.87 -3.92
C MET A 238 -8.01 -8.20 -3.28
N GLU A 239 -8.68 -8.12 -2.15
CA GLU A 239 -9.07 -9.28 -1.38
C GLU A 239 -10.31 -9.94 -1.96
N PHE A 240 -10.16 -11.12 -2.53
CA PHE A 240 -11.27 -11.95 -2.97
C PHE A 240 -11.91 -12.65 -1.77
N LEU A 241 -13.04 -12.12 -1.30
CA LEU A 241 -13.83 -12.76 -0.24
C LEU A 241 -14.59 -13.98 -0.77
N GLN A 242 -14.99 -13.93 -2.05
CA GLN A 242 -15.71 -14.97 -2.75
C GLN A 242 -15.29 -15.01 -4.22
N LYS A 243 -15.24 -16.19 -4.82
CA LYS A 243 -14.95 -16.38 -6.25
C LYS A 243 -16.15 -16.98 -7.01
N GLU A 244 -16.94 -17.83 -6.36
CA GLU A 244 -18.07 -18.56 -6.92
C GLU A 244 -19.33 -18.35 -6.06
N PRO A 245 -20.56 -18.24 -6.62
CA PRO A 245 -20.89 -18.21 -8.04
C PRO A 245 -20.64 -16.86 -8.72
N PHE A 246 -20.25 -15.84 -7.98
CA PHE A 246 -19.79 -14.53 -8.45
C PHE A 246 -18.64 -14.03 -7.60
N GLY A 247 -17.76 -13.23 -8.17
CA GLY A 247 -16.60 -12.65 -7.46
C GLY A 247 -17.02 -11.50 -6.55
N VAL A 248 -16.55 -11.53 -5.29
CA VAL A 248 -16.65 -10.40 -4.35
C VAL A 248 -15.23 -9.97 -3.98
N VAL A 249 -14.90 -8.73 -4.30
CA VAL A 249 -13.57 -8.16 -4.07
C VAL A 249 -13.67 -6.93 -3.18
N VAL A 250 -12.84 -6.87 -2.16
CA VAL A 250 -12.69 -5.70 -1.28
C VAL A 250 -11.33 -5.06 -1.50
N ASP A 251 -11.32 -3.76 -1.76
CA ASP A 251 -10.09 -2.98 -1.85
C ASP A 251 -10.22 -1.62 -1.18
N TYR A 252 -9.15 -1.16 -0.56
CA TYR A 252 -9.06 0.14 0.10
C TYR A 252 -8.69 1.28 -0.86
N ALA A 253 -8.94 1.15 -2.14
CA ALA A 253 -8.69 2.19 -3.14
C ALA A 253 -9.52 3.45 -2.83
N HIS A 254 -8.87 4.58 -2.57
CA HIS A 254 -9.49 5.84 -2.19
C HIS A 254 -8.85 7.06 -2.86
N THR A 255 -8.13 6.84 -3.96
CA THR A 255 -7.67 7.88 -4.89
C THR A 255 -8.05 7.50 -6.32
N PRO A 256 -8.21 8.49 -7.23
CA PRO A 256 -8.53 8.23 -8.62
C PRO A 256 -7.65 7.15 -9.25
N GLU A 257 -6.34 7.30 -9.14
CA GLU A 257 -5.38 6.37 -9.73
C GLU A 257 -5.49 4.94 -9.15
N SER A 258 -5.72 4.81 -7.82
CA SER A 258 -5.87 3.48 -7.22
C SER A 258 -7.19 2.82 -7.59
N LEU A 259 -8.27 3.59 -7.67
CA LEU A 259 -9.58 3.09 -8.09
C LEU A 259 -9.52 2.60 -9.54
N GLU A 260 -8.91 3.39 -10.42
CA GLU A 260 -8.72 3.02 -11.82
C GLU A 260 -7.91 1.73 -11.96
N GLN A 261 -6.79 1.59 -11.26
CA GLN A 261 -5.97 0.37 -11.29
C GLN A 261 -6.73 -0.88 -10.81
N VAL A 262 -7.56 -0.76 -9.78
CA VAL A 262 -8.42 -1.85 -9.29
C VAL A 262 -9.43 -2.24 -10.36
N TYR A 263 -10.15 -1.27 -10.92
CA TYR A 263 -11.16 -1.56 -11.94
C TYR A 263 -10.57 -2.10 -13.23
N GLN A 264 -9.44 -1.58 -13.70
CA GLN A 264 -8.70 -2.13 -14.85
C GLN A 264 -8.32 -3.60 -14.60
N THR A 265 -7.82 -3.91 -13.41
CA THR A 265 -7.46 -5.27 -13.04
C THR A 265 -8.69 -6.20 -13.05
N LEU A 266 -9.81 -5.76 -12.48
CA LEU A 266 -11.05 -6.55 -12.43
C LEU A 266 -11.71 -6.66 -13.81
N ARG A 267 -11.64 -5.61 -14.64
CA ARG A 267 -12.19 -5.61 -15.98
C ARG A 267 -11.54 -6.65 -16.90
N SER A 268 -10.28 -7.00 -16.64
CA SER A 268 -9.59 -8.06 -17.37
C SER A 268 -10.22 -9.45 -17.15
N LEU A 269 -11.02 -9.66 -16.09
CA LEU A 269 -11.83 -10.86 -15.88
C LEU A 269 -12.98 -10.97 -16.88
N LYS A 270 -13.58 -9.82 -17.26
CA LYS A 270 -14.74 -9.79 -18.16
C LYS A 270 -14.43 -10.38 -19.53
N PHE A 271 -13.19 -10.30 -19.99
CA PHE A 271 -12.78 -10.92 -21.26
C PHE A 271 -12.84 -12.45 -21.24
N LYS A 272 -12.78 -13.07 -20.02
CA LYS A 272 -12.90 -14.53 -19.87
C LYS A 272 -14.35 -14.99 -19.80
N VAL A 273 -15.26 -14.12 -19.34
CA VAL A 273 -16.71 -14.36 -19.26
C VAL A 273 -17.44 -13.15 -19.87
N PRO A 274 -17.69 -13.16 -21.18
CA PRO A 274 -18.22 -11.99 -21.91
C PRO A 274 -19.52 -11.41 -21.36
N SER A 275 -20.38 -12.23 -20.75
CA SER A 275 -21.65 -11.82 -20.14
C SER A 275 -21.53 -11.30 -18.71
N SER A 276 -20.33 -11.34 -18.10
CA SER A 276 -20.16 -10.88 -16.71
C SER A 276 -20.25 -9.36 -16.62
N LYS A 277 -20.83 -8.88 -15.51
CA LYS A 277 -20.91 -7.46 -15.16
C LYS A 277 -19.95 -7.13 -14.04
N LEU A 278 -19.33 -5.95 -14.13
CA LEU A 278 -18.59 -5.36 -13.01
C LEU A 278 -19.53 -4.39 -12.28
N ILE A 279 -19.92 -4.77 -11.08
CA ILE A 279 -20.74 -3.94 -10.17
C ILE A 279 -19.80 -3.31 -9.17
N CYS A 280 -19.84 -2.00 -9.02
CA CYS A 280 -19.05 -1.33 -7.99
C CYS A 280 -19.92 -0.69 -6.91
N VAL A 281 -19.46 -0.79 -5.66
CA VAL A 281 -20.01 -0.09 -4.50
C VAL A 281 -18.94 0.87 -4.03
N LEU A 282 -19.20 2.17 -4.09
CA LEU A 282 -18.20 3.18 -3.70
C LEU A 282 -18.83 4.37 -2.98
N GLY A 283 -18.00 5.01 -2.18
CA GLY A 283 -18.28 6.25 -1.49
C GLY A 283 -17.04 7.14 -1.41
N ALA A 284 -17.10 8.19 -0.64
CA ALA A 284 -15.95 9.02 -0.32
C ALA A 284 -16.09 9.60 1.09
N ALA A 285 -14.98 9.61 1.83
CA ALA A 285 -14.95 10.19 3.16
C ALA A 285 -15.06 11.72 3.13
N GLY A 286 -15.72 12.27 4.16
CA GLY A 286 -15.76 13.69 4.49
C GLY A 286 -14.60 14.14 5.39
N GLY A 287 -14.88 15.07 6.31
CA GLY A 287 -13.95 15.46 7.38
C GLY A 287 -12.64 16.07 6.87
N GLY A 288 -12.68 17.00 5.92
CA GLY A 288 -11.50 17.67 5.37
C GLY A 288 -10.66 16.80 4.45
N ARG A 289 -11.23 15.75 3.86
CA ARG A 289 -10.58 14.98 2.80
C ARG A 289 -10.68 15.74 1.46
N ASP A 290 -9.74 15.43 0.55
CA ASP A 290 -9.65 16.05 -0.78
C ASP A 290 -10.99 15.91 -1.55
N LYS A 291 -11.72 17.02 -1.75
CA LYS A 291 -13.04 17.02 -2.43
C LYS A 291 -12.91 16.89 -3.94
N TRP A 292 -11.82 17.39 -4.52
CA TRP A 292 -11.58 17.34 -5.97
C TRP A 292 -11.61 15.93 -6.56
N LYS A 293 -11.30 14.92 -5.76
CA LYS A 293 -11.30 13.51 -6.22
C LYS A 293 -12.69 12.90 -6.36
N ARG A 294 -13.74 13.49 -5.74
CA ARG A 294 -15.10 12.94 -5.74
C ARG A 294 -15.68 12.84 -7.16
N PRO A 295 -15.66 13.89 -8.00
CA PRO A 295 -16.09 13.78 -9.40
C PRO A 295 -15.23 12.79 -10.21
N GLU A 296 -13.93 12.70 -9.93
CA GLU A 296 -13.06 11.74 -10.61
C GLU A 296 -13.43 10.28 -10.27
N PHE A 297 -13.85 10.01 -9.04
CA PHE A 297 -14.39 8.69 -8.68
C PHE A 297 -15.60 8.31 -9.53
N GLY A 298 -16.54 9.26 -9.71
CA GLY A 298 -17.71 9.07 -10.58
C GLY A 298 -17.30 8.82 -12.04
N ARG A 299 -16.39 9.63 -12.58
CA ARG A 299 -15.88 9.46 -13.94
C ARG A 299 -15.27 8.07 -14.15
N ILE A 300 -14.38 7.66 -13.25
CA ILE A 300 -13.69 6.36 -13.33
C ILE A 300 -14.69 5.20 -13.18
N ALA A 301 -15.58 5.26 -12.20
CA ALA A 301 -16.61 4.23 -12.05
C ALA A 301 -17.50 4.14 -13.30
N GLY A 302 -17.90 5.28 -13.89
CA GLY A 302 -18.67 5.33 -15.12
C GLY A 302 -17.94 4.81 -16.36
N GLU A 303 -16.61 4.79 -16.34
CA GLU A 303 -15.78 4.25 -17.44
C GLU A 303 -15.62 2.73 -17.35
N TYR A 304 -15.48 2.20 -16.14
CA TYR A 304 -15.11 0.80 -15.94
C TYR A 304 -16.22 -0.11 -15.46
N CYS A 305 -17.26 0.40 -14.79
CA CYS A 305 -18.29 -0.41 -14.16
C CYS A 305 -19.56 -0.47 -15.02
N ASP A 306 -20.25 -1.61 -15.00
CA ASP A 306 -21.54 -1.79 -15.70
C ASP A 306 -22.73 -1.36 -14.82
N GLU A 307 -22.59 -1.48 -13.49
CA GLU A 307 -23.55 -1.02 -12.49
C GLU A 307 -22.82 -0.34 -11.34
N ILE A 308 -23.42 0.72 -10.78
CA ILE A 308 -22.78 1.54 -9.77
C ILE A 308 -23.75 1.78 -8.62
N ILE A 309 -23.29 1.48 -7.40
CA ILE A 309 -23.98 1.78 -6.15
C ILE A 309 -23.13 2.81 -5.39
N LEU A 310 -23.72 3.97 -5.13
CA LEU A 310 -23.12 4.99 -4.29
C LEU A 310 -23.66 4.86 -2.87
N THR A 311 -22.75 4.75 -1.91
CA THR A 311 -23.09 4.65 -0.48
C THR A 311 -22.25 5.61 0.35
N ASP A 312 -22.65 5.91 1.57
CA ASP A 312 -21.85 6.76 2.43
C ASP A 312 -20.58 6.02 2.95
N GLU A 313 -19.55 6.79 3.18
CA GLU A 313 -18.28 6.34 3.77
C GLU A 313 -17.75 7.43 4.69
N ASP A 314 -17.77 7.20 6.00
CA ASP A 314 -17.25 8.14 7.01
C ASP A 314 -17.50 9.62 6.66
N PRO A 315 -18.76 10.11 6.60
CA PRO A 315 -19.06 11.50 6.18
C PRO A 315 -18.57 12.55 7.17
N TYR A 316 -18.32 12.17 8.43
CA TYR A 316 -17.98 13.07 9.54
C TYR A 316 -19.04 14.16 9.72
N ASP A 317 -18.65 15.42 9.55
CA ASP A 317 -19.49 16.61 9.66
C ASP A 317 -20.13 17.06 8.34
N GLU A 318 -19.82 16.37 7.22
CA GLU A 318 -20.41 16.65 5.91
C GLU A 318 -21.72 15.87 5.69
N ASN A 319 -22.65 16.48 4.94
CA ASN A 319 -23.88 15.79 4.56
C ASN A 319 -23.56 14.64 3.59
N PRO A 320 -23.92 13.37 3.89
CA PRO A 320 -23.62 12.21 3.04
C PRO A 320 -24.14 12.36 1.61
N LEU A 321 -25.40 12.80 1.44
CA LEU A 321 -25.97 13.04 0.10
C LEU A 321 -25.19 14.06 -0.71
N SER A 322 -24.66 15.10 -0.07
CA SER A 322 -23.84 16.09 -0.76
C SER A 322 -22.54 15.48 -1.30
N ILE A 323 -21.93 14.57 -0.54
CA ILE A 323 -20.74 13.82 -0.97
C ILE A 323 -21.07 12.96 -2.19
N LEU A 324 -22.17 12.19 -2.13
CA LEU A 324 -22.58 11.30 -3.22
C LEU A 324 -22.96 12.09 -4.49
N LYS A 325 -23.63 13.24 -4.37
CA LYS A 325 -23.91 14.13 -5.52
C LYS A 325 -22.63 14.67 -6.18
N GLN A 326 -21.57 14.92 -5.41
CA GLN A 326 -20.27 15.32 -5.97
C GLN A 326 -19.63 14.15 -6.75
N ILE A 327 -19.79 12.90 -6.29
CA ILE A 327 -19.35 11.73 -7.06
C ILE A 327 -20.20 11.61 -8.32
N GLU A 328 -21.53 11.70 -8.18
CA GLU A 328 -22.50 11.61 -9.29
C GLU A 328 -22.20 12.62 -10.40
N SER A 329 -21.77 13.84 -10.07
CA SER A 329 -21.42 14.85 -11.06
C SER A 329 -20.29 14.44 -12.04
N GLY A 330 -19.51 13.42 -11.68
CA GLY A 330 -18.49 12.85 -12.55
C GLY A 330 -19.03 11.98 -13.69
N PHE A 331 -20.23 11.41 -13.56
CA PHE A 331 -20.82 10.54 -14.57
C PHE A 331 -21.17 11.25 -15.89
N SER A 332 -21.45 12.55 -15.85
CA SER A 332 -21.71 13.34 -17.07
C SER A 332 -20.52 13.31 -18.07
N LYS A 333 -19.35 12.91 -17.61
CA LYS A 333 -18.12 12.73 -18.41
C LYS A 333 -17.86 11.27 -18.81
N SER A 334 -18.76 10.33 -18.45
CA SER A 334 -18.59 8.92 -18.77
C SER A 334 -19.00 8.64 -20.23
N GLN A 335 -18.37 7.61 -20.81
CA GLN A 335 -18.63 7.20 -22.19
C GLN A 335 -19.88 6.31 -22.33
N ILE A 336 -20.52 5.90 -21.21
CA ILE A 336 -21.70 5.04 -21.19
C ILE A 336 -22.96 5.93 -21.10
N PRO A 337 -23.77 6.03 -22.18
CA PRO A 337 -25.00 6.80 -22.15
C PRO A 337 -25.99 6.22 -21.12
N ASN A 338 -26.65 7.09 -20.34
CA ASN A 338 -27.71 6.73 -19.40
C ASN A 338 -27.31 5.86 -18.19
N LEU A 339 -26.03 5.71 -17.87
CA LEU A 339 -25.61 5.06 -16.65
C LEU A 339 -26.02 5.92 -15.44
N LYS A 340 -27.03 5.49 -14.69
CA LYS A 340 -27.45 6.15 -13.46
C LYS A 340 -27.04 5.30 -12.25
N PRO A 341 -26.30 5.85 -11.29
CA PRO A 341 -25.97 5.12 -10.08
C PRO A 341 -27.22 4.94 -9.20
N GLN A 342 -27.26 3.84 -8.46
CA GLN A 342 -28.17 3.70 -7.32
C GLN A 342 -27.53 4.38 -6.11
N ILE A 343 -28.32 5.15 -5.35
CA ILE A 343 -27.86 5.77 -4.11
C ILE A 343 -28.51 5.03 -2.94
N ILE A 344 -27.67 4.43 -2.10
CA ILE A 344 -28.07 3.72 -0.88
C ILE A 344 -27.23 4.31 0.26
N LEU A 345 -27.85 5.11 1.14
CA LEU A 345 -27.14 5.82 2.21
C LEU A 345 -26.67 4.90 3.33
N ASP A 346 -27.44 3.87 3.64
CA ASP A 346 -27.11 2.88 4.67
C ASP A 346 -26.44 1.68 4.02
N ARG A 347 -25.24 1.33 4.50
CA ARG A 347 -24.45 0.21 3.98
C ARG A 347 -24.39 -0.98 4.94
#